data_ea2bc6e6b6f93597198bc8d7cca11357
#
_entry.id   ea2bc6e6b6f93597198bc8d7cca11357
#
_cell.length_a   1.000
_cell.length_b   1.000
_cell.length_c   1.000
_cell.angle_alpha   90.00
_cell.angle_beta   90.00
_cell.angle_gamma   90.00
#
_symmetry.space_group_name_H-M   'P 1'
#
loop_
_entity.id
_entity.type
_entity.pdbx_description
1 polymer ?
#
loop_
_entity_poly.entity_id
_entity_poly.type
_entity_poly.pdbx_seq_one_letter_code
_entity_poly.pdbx_strand_id
1 'polypeptide(L)'
;AFANCSSITSVTMQGIVTSIGAQAFDGCVNLVRVNSGIDGKVILQEGLTSIGNFAFRNLGKITEVVVPNSVTNIGQGAFQGCNSLVKMTLPFVGGSRSTTTSTPSTASSSWNGGSQYLFGYIFGGAIYSRNSSSKPSSTDILIYQGENYYRSSYYYYNRYYIPSSLREIVITDATGISANAFYNCTLLTSITLNEG
;
A
#
# COMPACT_ATOMS: atom_id res chain seq x y z
N ALA A 1 -2.14 4.91 -17.42
CA ALA A 1 -2.96 4.85 -18.62
C ALA A 1 -4.27 5.63 -18.45
N PHE A 2 -5.00 5.45 -17.33
CA PHE A 2 -6.31 6.09 -17.08
C PHE A 2 -6.24 7.16 -15.98
N ALA A 3 -5.06 7.72 -15.72
CA ALA A 3 -4.90 8.73 -14.67
C ALA A 3 -5.90 9.89 -14.85
N ASN A 4 -6.55 10.29 -13.76
CA ASN A 4 -7.55 11.37 -13.71
C ASN A 4 -8.82 11.13 -14.56
N CYS A 5 -9.08 9.90 -15.02
CA CYS A 5 -10.34 9.56 -15.69
C CYS A 5 -11.48 9.50 -14.65
N SER A 6 -11.93 10.66 -14.18
CA SER A 6 -12.89 10.79 -13.09
C SER A 6 -14.29 10.23 -13.38
N SER A 7 -14.63 10.03 -14.66
CA SER A 7 -15.94 9.45 -15.04
C SER A 7 -15.98 7.92 -15.01
N ILE A 8 -14.84 7.25 -14.90
CA ILE A 8 -14.80 5.78 -14.81
C ILE A 8 -15.36 5.33 -13.47
N THR A 9 -16.38 4.46 -13.51
CA THR A 9 -16.98 3.86 -12.30
C THR A 9 -16.61 2.40 -12.12
N SER A 10 -16.28 1.70 -13.20
CA SER A 10 -15.92 0.27 -13.14
C SER A 10 -14.84 -0.05 -14.17
N VAL A 11 -14.03 -1.05 -13.84
CA VAL A 11 -13.02 -1.62 -14.74
C VAL A 11 -13.19 -3.13 -14.76
N THR A 12 -13.19 -3.72 -15.94
CA THR A 12 -13.13 -5.16 -16.13
C THR A 12 -11.87 -5.47 -16.96
N MET A 13 -10.98 -6.25 -16.40
CA MET A 13 -9.77 -6.72 -17.08
C MET A 13 -10.12 -8.04 -17.77
N GLN A 14 -10.06 -8.06 -19.09
CA GLN A 14 -10.26 -9.28 -19.87
C GLN A 14 -8.91 -9.77 -20.40
N GLY A 15 -8.74 -11.09 -20.45
CA GLY A 15 -7.48 -11.71 -20.86
C GLY A 15 -6.40 -11.64 -19.77
N ILE A 16 -5.15 -11.88 -20.18
CA ILE A 16 -4.01 -11.96 -19.24
C ILE A 16 -3.40 -10.56 -19.07
N VAL A 17 -3.68 -9.91 -17.95
CA VAL A 17 -3.02 -8.68 -17.54
C VAL A 17 -1.92 -9.04 -16.55
N THR A 18 -0.66 -8.89 -16.96
CA THR A 18 0.51 -9.25 -16.15
C THR A 18 1.05 -8.11 -15.31
N SER A 19 0.73 -6.85 -15.64
CA SER A 19 1.19 -5.69 -14.88
C SER A 19 0.19 -4.53 -14.93
N ILE A 20 0.10 -3.80 -13.81
CA ILE A 20 -0.59 -2.52 -13.72
C ILE A 20 0.49 -1.46 -13.56
N GLY A 21 0.61 -0.57 -14.54
CA GLY A 21 1.66 0.45 -14.59
C GLY A 21 1.52 1.52 -13.50
N ALA A 22 2.57 2.30 -13.30
CA ALA A 22 2.54 3.42 -12.38
C ALA A 22 1.42 4.41 -12.74
N GLN A 23 0.68 4.89 -11.72
CA GLN A 23 -0.43 5.84 -11.85
C GLN A 23 -1.54 5.38 -12.81
N ALA A 24 -1.71 4.06 -13.04
CA ALA A 24 -2.65 3.56 -14.03
C ALA A 24 -4.09 4.05 -13.80
N PHE A 25 -4.55 4.10 -12.55
CA PHE A 25 -5.88 4.55 -12.14
C PHE A 25 -5.82 5.70 -11.12
N ASP A 26 -4.68 6.40 -11.02
CA ASP A 26 -4.52 7.53 -10.11
C ASP A 26 -5.58 8.61 -10.39
N GLY A 27 -6.30 9.03 -9.35
CA GLY A 27 -7.30 10.07 -9.48
C GLY A 27 -8.59 9.66 -10.20
N CYS A 28 -8.83 8.36 -10.46
CA CYS A 28 -10.14 7.86 -10.92
C CYS A 28 -11.15 7.87 -9.76
N VAL A 29 -11.46 9.03 -9.23
CA VAL A 29 -12.17 9.24 -7.95
C VAL A 29 -13.57 8.62 -7.88
N ASN A 30 -14.18 8.31 -9.02
CA ASN A 30 -15.49 7.65 -9.10
C ASN A 30 -15.40 6.14 -9.34
N LEU A 31 -14.20 5.58 -9.44
CA LEU A 31 -14.03 4.13 -9.58
C LEU A 31 -14.50 3.44 -8.29
N VAL A 32 -15.53 2.58 -8.42
CA VAL A 32 -16.12 1.86 -7.29
C VAL A 32 -15.83 0.36 -7.35
N ARG A 33 -15.43 -0.20 -8.49
CA ARG A 33 -15.13 -1.64 -8.60
C ARG A 33 -14.15 -1.98 -9.72
N VAL A 34 -13.35 -3.02 -9.49
CA VAL A 34 -12.47 -3.64 -10.50
C VAL A 34 -12.68 -5.15 -10.45
N ASN A 35 -12.98 -5.77 -11.60
CA ASN A 35 -13.26 -7.20 -11.75
C ASN A 35 -14.27 -7.77 -10.72
N SER A 36 -15.18 -6.93 -10.24
CA SER A 36 -16.14 -7.28 -9.20
C SER A 36 -17.54 -6.80 -9.60
N GLY A 37 -18.56 -7.58 -9.25
CA GLY A 37 -19.96 -7.15 -9.31
C GLY A 37 -20.40 -6.31 -8.10
N ILE A 38 -19.51 -6.09 -7.12
CA ILE A 38 -19.80 -5.44 -5.84
C ILE A 38 -19.09 -4.09 -5.78
N ASP A 39 -19.84 -3.02 -5.51
CA ASP A 39 -19.26 -1.70 -5.31
C ASP A 39 -18.39 -1.65 -4.06
N GLY A 40 -17.34 -0.84 -4.12
CA GLY A 40 -16.30 -0.76 -3.11
C GLY A 40 -15.23 -1.85 -3.24
N LYS A 41 -15.34 -2.80 -4.16
CA LYS A 41 -14.44 -3.96 -4.22
C LYS A 41 -13.53 -3.97 -5.45
N VAL A 42 -12.23 -4.12 -5.21
CA VAL A 42 -11.20 -4.36 -6.21
C VAL A 42 -10.71 -5.79 -6.06
N ILE A 43 -10.88 -6.61 -7.10
CA ILE A 43 -10.35 -7.98 -7.18
C ILE A 43 -9.36 -8.02 -8.33
N LEU A 44 -8.07 -8.11 -8.02
CA LEU A 44 -7.04 -8.28 -9.03
C LEU A 44 -6.93 -9.77 -9.39
N GLN A 45 -6.73 -10.04 -10.68
CA GLN A 45 -6.76 -11.41 -11.20
C GLN A 45 -5.43 -12.13 -11.05
N GLU A 46 -5.46 -13.45 -10.94
CA GLU A 46 -4.26 -14.29 -11.03
C GLU A 46 -3.53 -14.08 -12.37
N GLY A 47 -2.20 -14.23 -12.35
CA GLY A 47 -1.31 -13.88 -13.45
C GLY A 47 -0.79 -12.44 -13.42
N LEU A 48 -1.40 -11.57 -12.61
CA LEU A 48 -0.82 -10.25 -12.35
C LEU A 48 0.44 -10.39 -11.50
N THR A 49 1.58 -9.87 -11.94
CA THR A 49 2.87 -9.99 -11.26
C THR A 49 3.32 -8.71 -10.59
N SER A 50 2.84 -7.54 -11.04
CA SER A 50 3.26 -6.26 -10.50
C SER A 50 2.18 -5.19 -10.51
N ILE A 51 2.20 -4.36 -9.48
CA ILE A 51 1.40 -3.15 -9.32
C ILE A 51 2.37 -1.97 -9.18
N GLY A 52 2.26 -0.98 -10.06
CA GLY A 52 3.16 0.16 -10.11
C GLY A 52 2.92 1.20 -9.01
N ASN A 53 3.86 2.15 -8.88
CA ASN A 53 3.76 3.24 -7.92
C ASN A 53 2.48 4.05 -8.17
N PHE A 54 1.74 4.35 -7.10
CA PHE A 54 0.51 5.16 -7.15
C PHE A 54 -0.58 4.61 -8.09
N ALA A 55 -0.57 3.31 -8.40
CA ALA A 55 -1.45 2.73 -9.41
C ALA A 55 -2.94 2.94 -9.12
N PHE A 56 -3.35 2.86 -7.86
CA PHE A 56 -4.72 3.05 -7.37
C PHE A 56 -4.83 4.23 -6.40
N ARG A 57 -3.99 5.26 -6.58
CA ARG A 57 -4.00 6.42 -5.69
C ARG A 57 -5.31 7.21 -5.79
N ASN A 58 -5.78 7.71 -4.64
CA ASN A 58 -6.96 8.57 -4.51
C ASN A 58 -8.30 7.89 -4.88
N LEU A 59 -8.40 6.57 -4.73
CA LEU A 59 -9.67 5.84 -4.92
C LEU A 59 -10.48 5.81 -3.62
N GLY A 60 -11.06 6.96 -3.27
CA GLY A 60 -11.75 7.14 -1.98
C GLY A 60 -13.04 6.36 -1.78
N LYS A 61 -13.54 5.63 -2.80
CA LYS A 61 -14.76 4.81 -2.73
C LYS A 61 -14.50 3.32 -2.56
N ILE A 62 -13.24 2.90 -2.62
CA ILE A 62 -12.86 1.49 -2.47
C ILE A 62 -12.81 1.14 -0.98
N THR A 63 -13.48 0.06 -0.61
CA THR A 63 -13.56 -0.46 0.77
C THR A 63 -12.83 -1.78 0.95
N GLU A 64 -12.65 -2.55 -0.12
CA GLU A 64 -11.95 -3.84 -0.08
C GLU A 64 -11.03 -4.01 -1.31
N VAL A 65 -9.82 -4.51 -1.06
CA VAL A 65 -8.85 -4.86 -2.10
C VAL A 65 -8.39 -6.29 -1.90
N VAL A 66 -8.41 -7.08 -2.99
CA VAL A 66 -7.85 -8.44 -3.06
C VAL A 66 -6.75 -8.46 -4.10
N VAL A 67 -5.54 -8.70 -3.65
CA VAL A 67 -4.32 -8.85 -4.46
C VAL A 67 -3.97 -10.34 -4.54
N PRO A 68 -3.82 -10.92 -5.75
CA PRO A 68 -3.57 -12.35 -5.93
C PRO A 68 -2.15 -12.77 -5.55
N ASN A 69 -1.97 -14.07 -5.32
CA ASN A 69 -0.67 -14.63 -4.94
C ASN A 69 0.39 -14.56 -6.04
N SER A 70 -0.01 -14.39 -7.29
CA SER A 70 0.91 -14.19 -8.42
C SER A 70 1.68 -12.85 -8.36
N VAL A 71 1.20 -11.86 -7.59
CA VAL A 71 1.88 -10.56 -7.44
C VAL A 71 3.15 -10.72 -6.61
N THR A 72 4.26 -10.21 -7.14
CA THR A 72 5.58 -10.20 -6.49
C THR A 72 6.05 -8.81 -6.08
N ASN A 73 5.47 -7.76 -6.67
CA ASN A 73 5.85 -6.38 -6.39
C ASN A 73 4.63 -5.46 -6.32
N ILE A 74 4.57 -4.64 -5.27
CA ILE A 74 3.58 -3.57 -5.09
C ILE A 74 4.34 -2.25 -4.91
N GLY A 75 4.10 -1.31 -5.79
CA GLY A 75 4.78 -0.03 -5.81
C GLY A 75 4.46 0.86 -4.62
N GLN A 76 5.35 1.82 -4.37
CA GLN A 76 5.17 2.83 -3.32
C GLN A 76 3.86 3.59 -3.54
N GLY A 77 3.07 3.73 -2.48
CA GLY A 77 1.83 4.50 -2.53
C GLY A 77 0.78 3.94 -3.48
N ALA A 78 0.87 2.64 -3.87
CA ALA A 78 -0.07 2.04 -4.81
C ALA A 78 -1.54 2.26 -4.39
N PHE A 79 -1.83 2.31 -3.10
CA PHE A 79 -3.15 2.54 -2.52
C PHE A 79 -3.24 3.82 -1.68
N GLN A 80 -2.35 4.79 -1.91
CA GLN A 80 -2.37 6.07 -1.21
C GLN A 80 -3.70 6.80 -1.43
N GLY A 81 -4.30 7.34 -0.36
CA GLY A 81 -5.56 8.09 -0.46
C GLY A 81 -6.81 7.24 -0.69
N CYS A 82 -6.72 5.91 -0.52
CA CYS A 82 -7.90 5.02 -0.50
C CYS A 82 -8.59 5.11 0.88
N ASN A 83 -9.16 6.27 1.21
CA ASN A 83 -9.56 6.65 2.57
C ASN A 83 -10.78 5.89 3.12
N SER A 84 -11.51 5.14 2.28
CA SER A 84 -12.64 4.29 2.72
C SER A 84 -12.24 2.81 2.88
N LEU A 85 -10.96 2.46 2.69
CA LEU A 85 -10.50 1.09 2.70
C LEU A 85 -10.63 0.47 4.09
N VAL A 86 -11.35 -0.65 4.20
CA VAL A 86 -11.62 -1.37 5.46
C VAL A 86 -10.86 -2.68 5.54
N LYS A 87 -10.70 -3.35 4.39
CA LYS A 87 -10.10 -4.68 4.30
C LYS A 87 -9.13 -4.82 3.14
N MET A 88 -8.00 -5.49 3.37
CA MET A 88 -7.07 -5.89 2.33
C MET A 88 -6.69 -7.36 2.45
N THR A 89 -6.65 -8.03 1.30
CA THR A 89 -6.02 -9.35 1.14
C THR A 89 -4.78 -9.16 0.28
N LEU A 90 -3.62 -9.57 0.80
CA LEU A 90 -2.31 -9.35 0.21
C LEU A 90 -1.51 -10.66 0.20
N PRO A 91 -0.69 -10.92 -0.83
CA PRO A 91 0.19 -12.09 -0.83
C PRO A 91 1.37 -11.97 0.14
N PHE A 92 1.80 -10.76 0.45
CA PHE A 92 2.93 -10.45 1.36
C PHE A 92 2.77 -9.05 1.95
N VAL A 93 3.63 -8.70 2.92
CA VAL A 93 3.66 -7.37 3.54
C VAL A 93 4.70 -6.48 2.87
N GLY A 94 4.33 -5.24 2.57
CA GLY A 94 5.23 -4.25 1.98
C GLY A 94 5.22 -4.25 0.44
N GLY A 95 6.34 -3.83 -0.15
CA GLY A 95 6.43 -3.58 -1.59
C GLY A 95 6.96 -4.74 -2.43
N SER A 96 7.57 -5.75 -1.82
CA SER A 96 8.14 -6.88 -2.55
C SER A 96 8.12 -8.15 -1.71
N ARG A 97 7.80 -9.27 -2.37
CA ARG A 97 7.85 -10.61 -1.78
C ARG A 97 9.24 -10.98 -1.27
N SER A 98 10.29 -10.55 -1.97
CA SER A 98 11.67 -10.87 -1.62
C SER A 98 12.21 -10.11 -0.40
N THR A 99 11.52 -9.06 0.05
CA THR A 99 11.95 -8.24 1.19
C THR A 99 11.33 -8.65 2.51
N THR A 100 10.45 -9.66 2.53
CA THR A 100 9.71 -10.10 3.72
C THR A 100 10.60 -10.56 4.88
N THR A 101 11.85 -10.94 4.62
CA THR A 101 12.82 -11.40 5.63
C THR A 101 13.99 -10.43 5.84
N SER A 102 14.02 -9.30 5.13
CA SER A 102 15.13 -8.36 5.22
C SER A 102 15.07 -7.60 6.54
N THR A 103 16.12 -7.71 7.33
CA THR A 103 16.37 -6.77 8.44
C THR A 103 16.53 -5.36 7.85
N PRO A 104 16.08 -4.31 8.55
CA PRO A 104 16.27 -2.94 8.11
C PRO A 104 17.74 -2.68 7.84
N SER A 105 18.12 -2.49 6.59
CA SER A 105 19.48 -2.03 6.28
C SER A 105 19.53 -0.56 6.62
N THR A 106 20.31 -0.21 7.62
CA THR A 106 20.61 1.17 8.04
C THR A 106 21.40 1.96 6.96
N ALA A 107 21.67 1.35 5.81
CA ALA A 107 22.65 1.85 4.85
C ALA A 107 22.09 2.42 3.53
N SER A 108 20.77 2.45 3.31
CA SER A 108 20.26 3.03 2.06
C SER A 108 20.19 4.55 2.15
N SER A 109 21.19 5.21 1.56
CA SER A 109 21.22 6.66 1.37
C SER A 109 20.26 7.17 0.27
N SER A 110 19.39 6.32 -0.26
CA SER A 110 18.41 6.70 -1.26
C SER A 110 17.17 7.29 -0.60
N TRP A 111 17.01 8.57 -0.72
CA TRP A 111 15.96 9.40 -0.11
C TRP A 111 14.53 9.13 -0.61
N ASN A 112 14.35 8.25 -1.62
CA ASN A 112 13.07 8.07 -2.31
C ASN A 112 12.35 6.76 -2.01
N GLY A 113 12.83 5.93 -1.11
CA GLY A 113 12.20 4.67 -0.80
C GLY A 113 12.00 4.54 0.70
N GLY A 114 10.80 4.76 1.19
CA GLY A 114 10.40 4.20 2.47
C GLY A 114 10.72 2.72 2.50
N SER A 115 10.93 2.15 3.68
CA SER A 115 11.34 0.76 3.83
C SER A 115 10.32 -0.18 3.18
N GLN A 116 10.68 -0.82 2.08
CA GLN A 116 9.80 -1.66 1.26
C GLN A 116 9.21 -2.86 2.01
N TYR A 117 9.79 -3.25 3.13
CA TYR A 117 9.30 -4.36 3.97
C TYR A 117 8.19 -3.95 4.95
N LEU A 118 7.88 -2.66 5.07
CA LEU A 118 6.85 -2.16 5.98
C LEU A 118 5.48 -2.08 5.31
N PHE A 119 4.44 -2.42 6.07
CA PHE A 119 3.07 -2.39 5.59
C PHE A 119 2.67 -1.02 5.02
N GLY A 120 3.09 0.06 5.66
CA GLY A 120 2.80 1.42 5.22
C GLY A 120 3.36 1.80 3.84
N TYR A 121 4.36 1.08 3.32
CA TYR A 121 4.98 1.38 2.03
C TYR A 121 3.96 1.50 0.89
N ILE A 122 3.00 0.58 0.84
CA ILE A 122 1.97 0.54 -0.21
C ILE A 122 0.96 1.70 -0.13
N PHE A 123 0.91 2.41 1.01
CA PHE A 123 0.09 3.62 1.18
C PHE A 123 0.89 4.90 0.96
N GLY A 124 2.17 4.78 0.67
CA GLY A 124 3.04 5.92 0.50
C GLY A 124 3.31 6.69 1.78
N GLY A 125 4.35 7.46 1.75
CA GLY A 125 4.77 8.23 2.90
C GLY A 125 5.61 9.42 2.49
N ALA A 126 5.89 10.28 3.46
CA ALA A 126 6.86 11.33 3.34
C ALA A 126 7.96 11.10 4.37
N ILE A 127 9.20 11.36 3.98
CA ILE A 127 10.33 11.45 4.89
C ILE A 127 10.26 12.84 5.51
N TYR A 128 10.14 12.91 6.82
CA TYR A 128 10.15 14.19 7.53
C TYR A 128 11.46 14.37 8.29
N SER A 129 12.09 15.53 8.07
CA SER A 129 12.96 16.09 9.07
C SER A 129 12.08 16.72 10.16
N ARG A 130 12.58 16.84 11.38
CA ARG A 130 11.87 17.31 12.56
C ARG A 130 11.18 18.70 12.43
N ASN A 131 11.44 19.41 11.34
CA ASN A 131 11.00 20.81 11.14
C ASN A 131 9.91 21.00 10.07
N SER A 132 9.33 19.94 9.52
CA SER A 132 8.28 20.12 8.51
C SER A 132 6.89 20.15 9.12
N SER A 133 6.21 21.28 8.98
CA SER A 133 4.86 21.55 9.49
C SER A 133 3.72 21.13 8.54
N SER A 134 4.01 20.54 7.41
CA SER A 134 2.97 20.09 6.49
C SER A 134 2.29 18.82 6.99
N LYS A 135 1.09 18.98 7.52
CA LYS A 135 0.22 17.89 7.96
C LYS A 135 -0.55 17.34 6.75
N PRO A 136 -0.59 16.01 6.55
CA PRO A 136 -1.44 15.42 5.51
C PRO A 136 -2.92 15.56 5.84
N SER A 137 -3.78 15.17 4.88
CA SER A 137 -5.23 15.16 5.05
C SER A 137 -5.65 14.58 6.40
N SER A 138 -6.67 15.18 7.03
CA SER A 138 -7.15 14.83 8.37
C SER A 138 -7.76 13.42 8.50
N THR A 139 -7.87 12.68 7.40
CA THR A 139 -8.47 11.33 7.35
C THR A 139 -7.43 10.21 7.43
N ASP A 140 -6.15 10.52 7.24
CA ASP A 140 -5.10 9.51 7.29
C ASP A 140 -4.44 9.48 8.66
N ILE A 141 -4.29 8.28 9.22
CA ILE A 141 -3.49 8.10 10.42
C ILE A 141 -2.03 8.06 10.02
N LEU A 142 -1.29 8.95 10.67
CA LEU A 142 0.13 9.01 10.50
C LEU A 142 0.78 7.90 11.33
N ILE A 143 1.26 6.87 10.65
CA ILE A 143 2.00 5.78 11.30
C ILE A 143 3.48 6.02 11.11
N TYR A 144 4.18 6.05 12.23
CA TYR A 144 5.63 6.03 12.24
C TYR A 144 6.07 4.58 12.16
N GLN A 145 6.49 4.12 10.99
CA GLN A 145 7.07 2.80 10.83
C GLN A 145 8.55 2.92 10.50
N GLY A 146 9.37 2.13 11.16
CA GLY A 146 10.80 2.06 10.95
C GLY A 146 11.63 2.57 12.13
N GLU A 147 12.90 2.21 12.15
CA GLU A 147 13.84 2.64 13.16
C GLU A 147 14.22 4.11 13.01
N ASN A 148 14.55 4.75 14.12
CA ASN A 148 15.10 6.09 14.15
C ASN A 148 16.42 6.11 13.36
N TYR A 149 16.44 6.86 12.29
CA TYR A 149 17.65 7.06 11.52
C TYR A 149 18.37 8.32 12.04
N TYR A 150 19.53 8.13 12.67
CA TYR A 150 20.36 9.24 13.13
C TYR A 150 21.38 9.62 12.07
N ARG A 151 21.28 10.83 11.55
CA ARG A 151 22.32 11.41 10.69
C ARG A 151 22.59 12.84 11.11
N SER A 152 23.83 13.12 11.51
CA SER A 152 24.34 14.45 11.86
C SER A 152 23.36 15.35 12.65
N SER A 153 22.96 14.90 13.85
CA SER A 153 22.10 15.64 14.79
C SER A 153 20.60 15.67 14.46
N TYR A 154 20.11 14.93 13.48
CA TYR A 154 18.70 14.84 13.13
C TYR A 154 18.20 13.41 13.13
N TYR A 155 16.99 13.20 13.70
CA TYR A 155 16.26 11.94 13.59
C TYR A 155 15.31 12.02 12.42
N TYR A 156 15.35 11.02 11.55
CA TYR A 156 14.44 10.87 10.42
C TYR A 156 13.51 9.68 10.70
N TYR A 157 12.22 9.86 10.37
CA TYR A 157 11.21 8.83 10.52
C TYR A 157 10.53 8.61 9.18
N ASN A 158 10.32 7.36 8.82
CA ASN A 158 9.40 7.03 7.74
C ASN A 158 7.97 7.18 8.25
N ARG A 159 7.19 8.04 7.61
CA ARG A 159 5.78 8.24 7.90
C ARG A 159 4.96 7.71 6.76
N TYR A 160 3.98 6.86 7.04
CA TYR A 160 3.09 6.28 6.08
C TYR A 160 1.65 6.67 6.38
N TYR A 161 0.85 6.80 5.33
CA TYR A 161 -0.53 7.27 5.41
C TYR A 161 -1.49 6.08 5.30
N ILE A 162 -1.58 5.26 6.34
CA ILE A 162 -2.51 4.15 6.38
C ILE A 162 -3.93 4.68 6.60
N PRO A 163 -4.92 4.26 5.79
CA PRO A 163 -6.30 4.72 5.94
C PRO A 163 -6.85 4.50 7.35
N SER A 164 -7.47 5.53 7.91
CA SER A 164 -8.06 5.46 9.25
C SER A 164 -9.25 4.49 9.35
N SER A 165 -9.83 4.10 8.22
CA SER A 165 -10.90 3.12 8.11
C SER A 165 -10.42 1.66 8.12
N LEU A 166 -9.13 1.40 7.85
CA LEU A 166 -8.60 0.05 7.69
C LEU A 166 -8.61 -0.72 9.00
N ARG A 167 -9.17 -1.93 8.98
CA ARG A 167 -9.38 -2.80 10.15
C ARG A 167 -8.83 -4.20 9.96
N GLU A 168 -8.92 -4.75 8.75
CA GLU A 168 -8.65 -6.17 8.50
C GLU A 168 -7.58 -6.34 7.42
N ILE A 169 -6.60 -7.17 7.73
CA ILE A 169 -5.57 -7.61 6.80
C ILE A 169 -5.55 -9.14 6.76
N VAL A 170 -5.55 -9.68 5.55
CA VAL A 170 -5.32 -11.11 5.31
C VAL A 170 -4.05 -11.24 4.48
N ILE A 171 -3.07 -11.98 4.98
CA ILE A 171 -1.84 -12.31 4.25
C ILE A 171 -1.94 -13.76 3.81
N THR A 172 -1.84 -13.98 2.49
CA THR A 172 -2.20 -15.29 1.90
C THR A 172 -1.01 -16.16 1.52
N ASP A 173 0.20 -15.60 1.40
CA ASP A 173 1.34 -16.36 0.83
C ASP A 173 2.71 -15.85 1.35
N ALA A 174 2.75 -15.25 2.53
CA ALA A 174 4.00 -14.78 3.10
C ALA A 174 4.75 -15.92 3.79
N THR A 175 6.00 -16.17 3.39
CA THR A 175 6.92 -17.09 4.08
C THR A 175 7.50 -16.49 5.35
N GLY A 176 7.27 -15.20 5.61
CA GLY A 176 7.70 -14.49 6.79
C GLY A 176 7.19 -13.07 6.83
N ILE A 177 7.20 -12.47 8.01
CA ILE A 177 6.85 -11.07 8.25
C ILE A 177 8.07 -10.40 8.87
N SER A 178 8.52 -9.30 8.26
CA SER A 178 9.67 -8.53 8.76
C SER A 178 9.42 -7.96 10.15
N ALA A 179 10.48 -7.76 10.90
CA ALA A 179 10.40 -7.04 12.17
C ALA A 179 9.72 -5.69 11.98
N ASN A 180 8.83 -5.33 12.90
CA ASN A 180 8.09 -4.06 12.88
C ASN A 180 7.18 -3.83 11.65
N ALA A 181 6.87 -4.86 10.84
CA ALA A 181 6.07 -4.72 9.62
C ALA A 181 4.75 -3.98 9.83
N PHE A 182 4.08 -4.18 10.97
CA PHE A 182 2.84 -3.53 11.38
C PHE A 182 3.01 -2.60 12.58
N TYR A 183 4.22 -2.12 12.84
CA TYR A 183 4.48 -1.21 13.96
C TYR A 183 3.53 -0.01 13.92
N ASN A 184 2.93 0.34 15.06
CA ASN A 184 1.96 1.43 15.21
C ASN A 184 0.68 1.33 14.34
N CYS A 185 0.36 0.20 13.72
CA CYS A 185 -0.93 0.01 13.05
C CYS A 185 -2.08 -0.14 14.06
N THR A 186 -2.29 0.87 14.90
CA THR A 186 -3.15 0.82 16.09
C THR A 186 -4.64 0.66 15.81
N LEU A 187 -5.08 0.86 14.59
CA LEU A 187 -6.49 0.71 14.21
C LEU A 187 -6.83 -0.62 13.58
N LEU A 188 -5.83 -1.45 13.27
CA LEU A 188 -6.10 -2.81 12.81
C LEU A 188 -6.69 -3.63 13.96
N THR A 189 -7.81 -4.28 13.68
CA THR A 189 -8.49 -5.16 14.63
C THR A 189 -8.22 -6.63 14.34
N SER A 190 -7.79 -6.96 13.11
CA SER A 190 -7.52 -8.33 12.68
C SER A 190 -6.37 -8.37 11.68
N ILE A 191 -5.44 -9.28 11.91
CA ILE A 191 -4.44 -9.73 10.94
C ILE A 191 -4.52 -11.24 10.89
N THR A 192 -4.88 -11.78 9.73
CA THR A 192 -4.94 -13.23 9.48
C THR A 192 -3.77 -13.62 8.60
N LEU A 193 -3.06 -14.67 9.00
CA LEU A 193 -2.01 -15.29 8.22
C LEU A 193 -2.53 -16.65 7.77
N ASN A 194 -2.68 -16.83 6.47
CA ASN A 194 -3.03 -18.12 5.91
C ASN A 194 -1.74 -18.87 5.56
N GLU A 195 -1.72 -20.15 5.82
CA GLU A 195 -0.67 -21.03 5.29
C GLU A 195 -0.82 -21.04 3.76
N GLY A 196 0.27 -20.78 3.05
CA GLY A 196 0.34 -20.84 1.59
C GLY A 196 0.34 -22.28 1.08
#